data_d1573c094259519c31cf835ec255aae1
#
_entry.id   d1573c094259519c31cf835ec255aae1
#
_cell.length_a   1.000
_cell.length_b   1.000
_cell.length_c   1.000
_cell.angle_alpha   90.00
_cell.angle_beta   90.00
_cell.angle_gamma   90.00
#
_symmetry.space_group_name_H-M   'P 1'
#
loop_
_entity.id
_entity.type
_entity.pdbx_description
1 polymer ?
#
loop_
_entity_poly.entity_id
_entity_poly.type
_entity_poly.pdbx_seq_one_letter_code
_entity_poly.pdbx_strand_id
1 'polypeptide(L)'
;MKRQLITPHISDFPVIFQPLLSTPVYDSSCSPNARVYYLDREDGFYLKTAPKGALQKEAAMTAYFHSKGLGAQVLAYESLDADWLLTRRVQGEDCTDPMYLEDPKRLCDTTAQLLRMLHDTCPAGCPIDHTKNY
;
A
#
# COMPACT_ATOMS: atom_id res chain seq x y z
N MET A 1 8.39 7.89 6.24
CA MET A 1 8.61 7.05 5.03
C MET A 1 9.62 7.72 4.10
N LYS A 2 10.62 6.98 3.63
CA LYS A 2 11.66 7.51 2.73
C LYS A 2 11.05 7.75 1.34
N ARG A 3 11.25 8.94 0.77
CA ARG A 3 10.82 9.31 -0.59
C ARG A 3 11.93 10.05 -1.30
N GLN A 4 12.22 9.66 -2.53
CA GLN A 4 13.19 10.30 -3.40
C GLN A 4 12.52 10.70 -4.71
N LEU A 5 12.54 11.99 -5.04
CA LEU A 5 12.03 12.47 -6.32
C LEU A 5 12.81 11.84 -7.46
N ILE A 6 12.10 11.30 -8.44
CA ILE A 6 12.67 10.67 -9.62
C ILE A 6 12.03 11.22 -10.89
N THR A 7 12.71 11.01 -12.03
CA THR A 7 12.14 11.20 -13.36
C THR A 7 11.90 9.84 -13.98
N PRO A 8 10.64 9.34 -13.97
CA PRO A 8 10.33 8.01 -14.48
C PRO A 8 10.46 7.95 -16.01
N HIS A 9 10.96 6.83 -16.55
CA HIS A 9 10.82 6.51 -17.95
C HIS A 9 9.41 6.00 -18.20
N ILE A 10 8.58 6.79 -18.89
CA ILE A 10 7.16 6.49 -19.11
C ILE A 10 6.95 5.13 -19.76
N SER A 11 7.84 4.76 -20.71
CA SER A 11 7.77 3.47 -21.40
C SER A 11 7.97 2.23 -20.51
N ASP A 12 8.54 2.39 -19.31
CA ASP A 12 8.71 1.30 -18.34
C ASP A 12 7.41 0.96 -17.59
N PHE A 13 6.38 1.79 -17.77
CA PHE A 13 5.09 1.64 -17.10
C PHE A 13 4.01 1.16 -18.08
N PRO A 14 3.07 0.31 -17.63
CA PRO A 14 1.91 -0.05 -18.43
C PRO A 14 1.14 1.19 -18.90
N VAL A 15 0.62 1.14 -20.13
CA VAL A 15 -0.09 2.25 -20.76
C VAL A 15 -1.20 2.81 -19.87
N ILE A 16 -1.91 1.94 -19.16
CA ILE A 16 -3.01 2.32 -18.26
C ILE A 16 -2.56 3.27 -17.14
N PHE A 17 -1.31 3.17 -16.69
CA PHE A 17 -0.77 4.01 -15.60
C PHE A 17 0.01 5.23 -16.09
N GLN A 18 0.38 5.29 -17.36
CA GLN A 18 1.18 6.40 -17.90
C GLN A 18 0.56 7.78 -17.69
N PRO A 19 -0.76 7.98 -17.81
CA PRO A 19 -1.38 9.30 -17.53
C PRO A 19 -1.18 9.78 -16.09
N LEU A 20 -0.96 8.87 -15.13
CA LEU A 20 -0.72 9.20 -13.74
C LEU A 20 0.68 9.77 -13.49
N LEU A 21 1.61 9.57 -14.41
CA LEU A 21 3.02 9.98 -14.27
C LEU A 21 3.26 11.45 -14.63
N SER A 22 2.24 12.20 -15.01
CA SER A 22 2.32 13.65 -15.27
C SER A 22 2.48 14.51 -14.00
N THR A 23 2.42 13.89 -12.83
CA THR A 23 2.62 14.51 -11.53
C THR A 23 4.02 14.19 -10.99
N PRO A 24 4.51 14.87 -9.93
CA PRO A 24 5.74 14.47 -9.25
C PRO A 24 5.69 13.01 -8.80
N VAL A 25 6.71 12.24 -9.16
CA VAL A 25 6.84 10.82 -8.84
C VAL A 25 8.04 10.62 -7.91
N TYR A 26 7.83 9.89 -6.82
CA TYR A 26 8.87 9.59 -5.84
C TYR A 26 9.08 8.08 -5.74
N ASP A 27 10.33 7.66 -5.67
CA ASP A 27 10.67 6.29 -5.26
C ASP A 27 10.50 6.18 -3.73
N SER A 28 9.63 5.29 -3.31
CA SER A 28 9.32 4.98 -1.91
C SER A 28 9.61 3.51 -1.58
N SER A 29 10.47 2.86 -2.38
CA SER A 29 10.78 1.44 -2.21
C SER A 29 11.55 1.18 -0.92
N CYS A 30 11.14 0.12 -0.21
CA CYS A 30 11.77 -0.32 1.04
C CYS A 30 12.32 -1.74 0.94
N SER A 31 12.09 -2.44 -0.16
CA SER A 31 12.48 -3.84 -0.37
C SER A 31 13.10 -4.01 -1.76
N PRO A 32 14.11 -4.88 -1.91
CA PRO A 32 14.66 -5.20 -3.23
C PRO A 32 13.69 -6.00 -4.12
N ASN A 33 12.67 -6.61 -3.54
CA ASN A 33 11.74 -7.51 -4.23
C ASN A 33 10.58 -6.80 -4.91
N ALA A 34 10.37 -5.53 -4.59
CA ALA A 34 9.30 -4.72 -5.16
C ALA A 34 9.72 -3.26 -5.27
N ARG A 35 9.19 -2.57 -6.27
CA ARG A 35 9.31 -1.13 -6.36
C ARG A 35 8.00 -0.46 -6.00
N VAL A 36 8.08 0.65 -5.28
CA VAL A 36 6.93 1.43 -4.87
C VAL A 36 7.15 2.87 -5.31
N TYR A 37 6.21 3.40 -6.07
CA TYR A 37 6.18 4.78 -6.52
C TYR A 37 5.07 5.53 -5.80
N TYR A 38 5.42 6.66 -5.19
CA TYR A 38 4.44 7.61 -4.68
C TYR A 38 4.14 8.65 -5.77
N LEU A 39 2.88 8.82 -6.09
CA LEU A 39 2.38 9.76 -7.09
C LEU A 39 1.73 10.92 -6.35
N ASP A 40 2.33 12.10 -6.44
CA ASP A 40 1.88 13.30 -5.73
C ASP A 40 0.79 14.03 -6.53
N ARG A 41 -0.38 13.42 -6.57
CA ARG A 41 -1.59 14.00 -7.16
C ARG A 41 -2.79 13.73 -6.25
N GLU A 42 -3.74 14.66 -6.21
CA GLU A 42 -4.90 14.60 -5.31
C GLU A 42 -4.44 14.34 -3.85
N ASP A 43 -5.00 13.33 -3.20
CA ASP A 43 -4.62 12.93 -1.83
C ASP A 43 -3.42 11.98 -1.78
N GLY A 44 -2.84 11.66 -2.93
CA GLY A 44 -1.71 10.75 -3.09
C GLY A 44 -2.10 9.34 -3.48
N PHE A 45 -1.27 8.73 -4.35
CA PHE A 45 -1.39 7.34 -4.76
C PHE A 45 -0.07 6.60 -4.57
N TYR A 46 -0.16 5.29 -4.36
CA TYR A 46 0.98 4.38 -4.41
C TYR A 46 0.81 3.40 -5.57
N LEU A 47 1.81 3.34 -6.43
CA LEU A 47 1.90 2.36 -7.51
C LEU A 47 3.04 1.40 -7.20
N LYS A 48 2.70 0.15 -6.91
CA LYS A 48 3.65 -0.92 -6.58
C LYS A 48 3.79 -1.88 -7.74
N THR A 49 5.02 -2.30 -8.03
CA THR A 49 5.30 -3.35 -9.01
C THR A 49 6.23 -4.41 -8.42
N ALA A 50 6.01 -5.64 -8.83
CA ALA A 50 6.79 -6.81 -8.41
C ALA A 50 6.69 -7.89 -9.51
N PRO A 51 7.48 -8.97 -9.42
CA PRO A 51 7.37 -10.07 -10.38
C PRO A 51 5.95 -10.61 -10.50
N LYS A 52 5.61 -11.12 -11.68
CA LYS A 52 4.27 -11.64 -11.99
C LYS A 52 3.76 -12.63 -10.95
N GLY A 53 2.54 -12.40 -10.47
CA GLY A 53 1.89 -13.20 -9.42
C GLY A 53 2.24 -12.81 -7.98
N ALA A 54 3.28 -12.02 -7.76
CA ALA A 54 3.77 -11.69 -6.42
C ALA A 54 2.82 -10.79 -5.62
N LEU A 55 2.01 -9.96 -6.30
CA LEU A 55 1.10 -9.02 -5.64
C LEU A 55 -0.36 -9.50 -5.59
N GLN A 56 -0.68 -10.67 -6.11
CA GLN A 56 -2.06 -11.16 -6.19
C GLN A 56 -2.71 -11.25 -4.80
N LYS A 57 -2.03 -11.88 -3.85
CA LYS A 57 -2.53 -12.00 -2.47
C LYS A 57 -2.62 -10.65 -1.77
N GLU A 58 -1.62 -9.80 -1.96
CA GLU A 58 -1.59 -8.45 -1.39
C GLU A 58 -2.77 -7.62 -1.91
N ALA A 59 -3.03 -7.64 -3.22
CA ALA A 59 -4.16 -6.93 -3.81
C ALA A 59 -5.51 -7.40 -3.24
N ALA A 60 -5.72 -8.72 -3.16
CA ALA A 60 -6.94 -9.30 -2.63
C ALA A 60 -7.15 -8.95 -1.14
N MET A 61 -6.11 -9.07 -0.32
CA MET A 61 -6.17 -8.76 1.11
C MET A 61 -6.33 -7.28 1.37
N THR A 62 -5.66 -6.42 0.59
CA THR A 62 -5.82 -4.96 0.72
C THR A 62 -7.26 -4.53 0.41
N ALA A 63 -7.85 -5.06 -0.66
CA ALA A 63 -9.24 -4.80 -1.00
C ALA A 63 -10.20 -5.30 0.09
N TYR A 64 -9.96 -6.49 0.63
CA TYR A 64 -10.73 -7.03 1.74
C TYR A 64 -10.67 -6.15 2.98
N PHE A 65 -9.47 -5.75 3.42
CA PHE A 65 -9.32 -4.87 4.58
C PHE A 65 -9.93 -3.49 4.34
N HIS A 66 -9.83 -2.97 3.12
CA HIS A 66 -10.53 -1.72 2.78
C HIS A 66 -12.05 -1.86 2.97
N SER A 67 -12.64 -2.98 2.55
CA SER A 67 -14.08 -3.25 2.74
C SER A 67 -14.50 -3.30 4.21
N LYS A 68 -13.55 -3.55 5.11
CA LYS A 68 -13.73 -3.55 6.57
C LYS A 68 -13.34 -2.21 7.23
N GLY A 69 -12.97 -1.21 6.46
CA GLY A 69 -12.52 0.09 6.98
C GLY A 69 -11.10 0.10 7.57
N LEU A 70 -10.28 -0.91 7.26
CA LEU A 70 -8.96 -1.12 7.89
C LEU A 70 -7.77 -0.91 6.96
N GLY A 71 -7.98 -0.62 5.70
CA GLY A 71 -6.88 -0.57 4.75
C GLY A 71 -7.09 0.42 3.61
N ALA A 72 -6.06 0.55 2.78
CA ALA A 72 -6.07 1.40 1.60
C ALA A 72 -7.08 0.91 0.55
N GLN A 73 -7.66 1.84 -0.19
CA GLN A 73 -8.49 1.51 -1.35
C GLN A 73 -7.61 1.01 -2.50
N VAL A 74 -7.91 -0.16 -3.03
CA VAL A 74 -7.33 -0.65 -4.28
C VAL A 74 -8.06 0.01 -5.45
N LEU A 75 -7.32 0.72 -6.28
CA LEU A 75 -7.85 1.40 -7.47
C LEU A 75 -7.68 0.56 -8.74
N ALA A 76 -6.58 -0.19 -8.84
CA ALA A 76 -6.32 -1.10 -9.94
C ALA A 76 -5.32 -2.18 -9.53
N TYR A 77 -5.48 -3.37 -10.07
CA TYR A 77 -4.50 -4.45 -10.04
C TYR A 77 -4.40 -5.04 -11.44
N GLU A 78 -3.19 -5.05 -12.00
CA GLU A 78 -2.91 -5.58 -13.33
C GLU A 78 -1.76 -6.58 -13.24
N SER A 79 -1.99 -7.78 -13.76
CA SER A 79 -0.96 -8.82 -13.89
C SER A 79 -0.60 -8.98 -15.36
N LEU A 80 0.49 -8.35 -15.76
CA LEU A 80 1.02 -8.33 -17.13
C LEU A 80 2.33 -9.12 -17.17
N ASP A 81 3.41 -8.57 -17.72
CA ASP A 81 4.78 -9.13 -17.59
C ASP A 81 5.27 -9.07 -16.14
N ALA A 82 4.80 -8.09 -15.39
CA ALA A 82 4.94 -7.95 -13.96
C ALA A 82 3.57 -7.62 -13.35
N ASP A 83 3.45 -7.76 -12.03
CA ASP A 83 2.27 -7.30 -11.31
C ASP A 83 2.38 -5.81 -11.00
N TRP A 84 1.24 -5.13 -11.09
CA TRP A 84 1.08 -3.71 -10.79
C TRP A 84 -0.14 -3.51 -9.90
N LEU A 85 0.05 -2.83 -8.78
CA LEU A 85 -1.01 -2.54 -7.81
C LEU A 85 -1.05 -1.04 -7.52
N LEU A 86 -2.18 -0.42 -7.84
CA LEU A 86 -2.44 1.00 -7.55
C LEU A 86 -3.38 1.11 -6.36
N THR A 87 -2.95 1.83 -5.33
CA THR A 87 -3.73 2.11 -4.14
C THR A 87 -3.80 3.59 -3.85
N ARG A 88 -4.87 4.02 -3.19
CA ARG A 88 -4.97 5.37 -2.63
C ARG A 88 -4.16 5.45 -1.34
N ARG A 89 -3.49 6.57 -1.11
CA ARG A 89 -2.81 6.82 0.16
C ARG A 89 -3.82 6.83 1.31
N VAL A 90 -3.48 6.16 2.40
CA VAL A 90 -4.17 6.32 3.68
C VAL A 90 -3.61 7.56 4.38
N GLN A 91 -4.47 8.44 4.86
CA GLN A 91 -4.04 9.63 5.60
C GLN A 91 -3.45 9.23 6.95
N GLY A 92 -2.45 9.95 7.39
CA GLY A 92 -1.71 9.70 8.63
C GLY A 92 -0.22 9.49 8.40
N GLU A 93 0.48 9.25 9.48
CA GLU A 93 1.92 9.02 9.50
C GLU A 93 2.23 7.62 10.00
N ASP A 94 3.38 7.08 9.58
CA ASP A 94 3.85 5.78 10.08
C ASP A 94 4.47 5.91 11.49
N CYS A 95 4.68 4.77 12.14
CA CYS A 95 5.19 4.71 13.51
C CYS A 95 6.63 5.25 13.67
N THR A 96 7.33 5.57 12.58
CA THR A 96 8.67 6.17 12.63
C THR A 96 8.64 7.69 12.64
N ASP A 97 7.44 8.29 12.51
CA ASP A 97 7.29 9.73 12.62
C ASP A 97 7.67 10.21 14.03
N PRO A 98 8.36 11.37 14.16
CA PRO A 98 8.72 11.93 15.46
C PRO A 98 7.56 12.05 16.45
N MET A 99 6.35 12.30 15.96
CA MET A 99 5.16 12.39 16.83
C MET A 99 4.88 11.11 17.64
N TYR A 100 5.37 9.96 17.17
CA TYR A 100 5.26 8.68 17.87
C TYR A 100 6.55 8.30 18.59
N LEU A 101 7.71 8.56 17.97
CA LEU A 101 9.00 8.19 18.58
C LEU A 101 9.31 9.03 19.82
N GLU A 102 8.86 10.27 19.87
CA GLU A 102 9.05 11.19 20.99
C GLU A 102 7.97 11.05 22.07
N ASP A 103 6.88 10.32 21.77
CA ASP A 103 5.77 10.06 22.70
C ASP A 103 5.43 8.57 22.73
N PRO A 104 6.15 7.75 23.52
CA PRO A 104 5.92 6.31 23.59
C PRO A 104 4.51 5.92 24.03
N LYS A 105 3.88 6.73 24.89
CA LYS A 105 2.50 6.49 25.32
C LYS A 105 1.53 6.62 24.16
N ARG A 106 1.67 7.66 23.34
CA ARG A 106 0.88 7.88 22.14
C ARG A 106 1.03 6.72 21.15
N LEU A 107 2.27 6.25 20.95
CA LEU A 107 2.54 5.09 20.09
C LEU A 107 1.81 3.84 20.59
N CYS A 108 1.93 3.54 21.89
CA CYS A 108 1.27 2.38 22.49
C CYS A 108 -0.26 2.47 22.41
N ASP A 109 -0.82 3.62 22.76
CA ASP A 109 -2.28 3.84 22.73
C ASP A 109 -2.83 3.70 21.29
N THR A 110 -2.16 4.30 20.32
CA THR A 110 -2.56 4.21 18.90
C THR A 110 -2.47 2.77 18.39
N THR A 111 -1.38 2.07 18.69
CA THR A 111 -1.20 0.67 18.28
C THR A 111 -2.25 -0.22 18.92
N ALA A 112 -2.56 -0.03 20.19
CA ALA A 112 -3.59 -0.79 20.89
C ALA A 112 -4.98 -0.57 20.30
N GLN A 113 -5.32 0.68 19.91
CA GLN A 113 -6.57 0.99 19.23
C GLN A 113 -6.69 0.31 17.86
N LEU A 114 -5.61 0.34 17.07
CA LEU A 114 -5.58 -0.31 15.75
C LEU A 114 -5.74 -1.83 15.86
N LEU A 115 -5.05 -2.46 16.82
CA LEU A 115 -5.20 -3.89 17.09
C LEU A 115 -6.60 -4.24 17.53
N ARG A 116 -7.23 -3.40 18.37
CA ARG A 116 -8.62 -3.61 18.79
C ARG A 116 -9.57 -3.55 17.60
N MET A 117 -9.43 -2.54 16.74
CA MET A 117 -10.24 -2.43 15.52
C MET A 117 -10.11 -3.68 14.65
N LEU A 118 -8.88 -4.21 14.50
CA LEU A 118 -8.64 -5.45 13.76
C LEU A 118 -9.33 -6.65 14.42
N HIS A 119 -9.18 -6.82 15.75
CA HIS A 119 -9.76 -7.94 16.48
C HIS A 119 -11.29 -7.90 16.53
N ASP A 120 -11.88 -6.72 16.57
CA ASP A 120 -13.33 -6.53 16.57
C ASP A 120 -13.97 -6.70 15.16
N THR A 121 -13.14 -6.83 14.13
CA THR A 121 -13.60 -6.99 12.75
C THR A 121 -14.00 -8.43 12.47
N CYS A 122 -15.21 -8.63 11.93
CA CYS A 122 -15.66 -9.94 11.50
C CYS A 122 -14.81 -10.47 10.33
N PRO A 123 -14.21 -11.68 10.43
CA PRO A 123 -13.34 -12.23 9.39
C PRO A 123 -14.11 -12.82 8.19
N ALA A 124 -15.42 -12.74 8.17
CA ALA A 124 -16.23 -13.26 7.08
C ALA A 124 -15.85 -12.63 5.74
N GLY A 125 -15.77 -13.44 4.70
CA GLY A 125 -15.40 -13.00 3.35
C GLY A 125 -13.91 -12.83 3.11
N CYS A 126 -13.04 -13.24 4.05
CA CYS A 126 -11.59 -13.22 3.82
C CYS A 126 -11.25 -14.08 2.59
N PRO A 127 -10.54 -13.51 1.57
CA PRO A 127 -10.26 -14.21 0.32
C PRO A 127 -9.18 -15.29 0.44
N ILE A 128 -8.45 -15.32 1.56
CA ILE A 128 -7.34 -16.24 1.79
C ILE A 128 -7.63 -17.09 3.03
N ASP A 129 -7.57 -18.40 2.84
CA ASP A 129 -7.67 -19.34 3.96
C ASP A 129 -6.29 -19.51 4.60
N HIS A 130 -6.12 -18.90 5.76
CA HIS A 130 -4.88 -18.99 6.55
C HIS A 130 -4.82 -20.23 7.44
N THR A 131 -5.91 -20.98 7.59
CA THR A 131 -5.97 -22.12 8.51
C THR A 131 -5.15 -23.32 8.02
N LYS A 132 -4.87 -23.40 6.72
CA LYS A 132 -4.13 -24.51 6.12
C LYS A 132 -2.60 -24.39 6.18
N ASN A 133 -2.08 -23.29 6.73
CA ASN A 133 -0.65 -23.02 6.78
C ASN A 133 -0.05 -23.14 8.20
N TYR A 134 -0.81 -23.70 9.13
CA TYR A 134 -0.38 -23.94 10.50
C TYR A 134 -0.40 -25.44 10.85
#